data_ab70f0692816d1e1bd0d62181d20664b
#
_entry.id   ab70f0692816d1e1bd0d62181d20664b
#
_cell.length_a   1.000
_cell.length_b   1.000
_cell.length_c   1.000
_cell.angle_alpha   90.00
_cell.angle_beta   90.00
_cell.angle_gamma   90.00
#
_symmetry.space_group_name_H-M   'P 1'
#
loop_
_entity.id
_entity.type
_entity.pdbx_description
1 polymer ?
#
loop_
_entity_poly.entity_id
_entity_poly.type
_entity_poly.pdbx_seq_one_letter_code
_entity_poly.pdbx_strand_id
1 'polypeptide(L)'
;MNQTIFENLPRKMNLISDLFSRVVFRDKEACQDLVKIILGEGYEVTGVTSQYDITNLQFRSVVLDILAETAGEEPIHVEFQISADDDHMRRVRYCNGSIDTHLLQKGKAYKELPDVYHIYITMNDFIGGGQTVYEIFRAVRDREGTYSTQYPVENGVHELYINLEIPLDDGSELDHLLRYIKETTEENEDACFGHIVKSVKECREGEDEIMKYYSSHEFFEEGKKEGLEEGRKEGREEGREEGREEGIEQGEKRTQNSIIKKMLSCLLYTSPSPRDKRQSR
;
A
#
# COMPACT_ATOMS: atom_id res chain seq x y z
N MET A 1 6.19 8.44 32.79
CA MET A 1 6.52 7.61 31.61
C MET A 1 7.21 6.35 32.13
N ASN A 2 6.67 5.17 31.84
CA ASN A 2 7.16 3.93 32.47
C ASN A 2 8.53 3.53 31.91
N GLN A 3 9.54 3.51 32.74
CA GLN A 3 10.91 3.07 32.43
C GLN A 3 10.95 1.69 31.72
N THR A 4 10.01 0.82 32.04
CA THR A 4 9.84 -0.53 31.46
C THR A 4 9.47 -0.52 29.96
N ILE A 5 8.87 0.57 29.47
CA ILE A 5 8.48 0.69 28.03
C ILE A 5 9.75 0.94 27.21
N PHE A 6 10.65 1.80 27.69
CA PHE A 6 11.91 2.12 27.00
C PHE A 6 12.89 0.94 26.97
N GLU A 7 12.95 0.14 28.03
CA GLU A 7 13.84 -1.05 28.08
C GLU A 7 13.42 -2.16 27.08
N ASN A 8 12.17 -2.21 26.69
CA ASN A 8 11.65 -3.24 25.75
C ASN A 8 11.45 -2.71 24.31
N LEU A 9 11.53 -1.41 24.08
CA LEU A 9 11.32 -0.80 22.78
C LEU A 9 12.34 -1.27 21.73
N PRO A 10 13.67 -1.31 22.02
CA PRO A 10 14.67 -1.76 21.06
C PRO A 10 14.44 -3.19 20.55
N ARG A 11 13.89 -4.07 21.41
CA ARG A 11 13.56 -5.46 21.04
C ARG A 11 12.35 -5.59 20.12
N LYS A 12 11.51 -4.55 20.07
CA LYS A 12 10.33 -4.51 19.20
C LYS A 12 10.61 -3.82 17.86
N MET A 13 11.78 -3.18 17.72
CA MET A 13 12.21 -2.58 16.45
C MET A 13 12.60 -3.67 15.47
N ASN A 14 11.76 -3.87 14.45
CA ASN A 14 11.92 -4.90 13.42
C ASN A 14 12.02 -4.24 12.04
N LEU A 15 12.91 -4.74 11.19
CA LEU A 15 13.17 -4.17 9.85
C LEU A 15 11.96 -4.14 8.93
N ILE A 16 10.98 -5.02 9.14
CA ILE A 16 9.72 -4.94 8.38
C ILE A 16 8.88 -3.69 8.73
N SER A 17 9.16 -3.05 9.86
CA SER A 17 8.52 -1.78 10.20
C SER A 17 9.06 -0.69 9.29
N ASP A 18 8.18 -0.08 8.52
CA ASP A 18 8.43 1.05 7.63
C ASP A 18 9.29 2.16 8.28
N LEU A 19 8.93 2.58 9.50
CA LEU A 19 9.71 3.60 10.22
C LEU A 19 11.13 3.13 10.58
N PHE A 20 11.28 1.89 11.03
CA PHE A 20 12.59 1.38 11.45
C PHE A 20 13.49 1.10 10.26
N SER A 21 12.96 0.52 9.18
CA SER A 21 13.72 0.31 7.94
C SER A 21 14.24 1.62 7.35
N ARG A 22 13.42 2.68 7.35
CA ARG A 22 13.84 4.00 6.88
C ARG A 22 15.02 4.58 7.67
N VAL A 23 15.10 4.31 8.96
CA VAL A 23 16.22 4.76 9.80
C VAL A 23 17.48 3.93 9.52
N VAL A 24 17.36 2.60 9.50
CA VAL A 24 18.47 1.67 9.28
C VAL A 24 19.08 1.84 7.89
N PHE A 25 18.27 1.91 6.86
CA PHE A 25 18.73 2.00 5.46
C PHE A 25 19.07 3.42 5.00
N ARG A 26 19.12 4.42 5.90
CA ARG A 26 19.85 5.67 5.63
C ARG A 26 21.35 5.45 5.55
N ASP A 27 21.85 4.43 6.24
CA ASP A 27 23.23 4.01 6.12
C ASP A 27 23.47 3.43 4.73
N LYS A 28 24.42 4.03 4.00
CA LYS A 28 24.71 3.68 2.61
C LYS A 28 25.22 2.24 2.49
N GLU A 29 26.04 1.79 3.43
CA GLU A 29 26.61 0.45 3.39
C GLU A 29 25.55 -0.60 3.73
N ALA A 30 24.62 -0.31 4.64
CA ALA A 30 23.47 -1.17 4.91
C ALA A 30 22.55 -1.26 3.67
N CYS A 31 22.30 -0.15 2.99
CA CYS A 31 21.53 -0.15 1.74
C CYS A 31 22.26 -0.91 0.63
N GLN A 32 23.60 -0.81 0.54
CA GLN A 32 24.42 -1.58 -0.40
C GLN A 32 24.28 -3.09 -0.17
N ASP A 33 24.32 -3.57 1.09
CA ASP A 33 24.12 -4.99 1.41
C ASP A 33 22.75 -5.47 0.91
N LEU A 34 21.69 -4.69 1.15
CA LEU A 34 20.34 -5.00 0.71
C LEU A 34 20.25 -5.11 -0.83
N VAL A 35 20.74 -4.09 -1.53
CA VAL A 35 20.70 -4.02 -3.00
C VAL A 35 21.50 -5.15 -3.62
N LYS A 36 22.71 -5.42 -3.10
CA LYS A 36 23.59 -6.48 -3.57
C LYS A 36 22.95 -7.85 -3.45
N ILE A 37 22.31 -8.16 -2.32
CA ILE A 37 21.67 -9.48 -2.10
C ILE A 37 20.44 -9.65 -2.99
N ILE A 38 19.67 -8.59 -3.22
CA ILE A 38 18.43 -8.69 -3.99
C ILE A 38 18.68 -8.60 -5.49
N LEU A 39 19.52 -7.65 -5.95
CA LEU A 39 19.74 -7.38 -7.37
C LEU A 39 21.09 -7.91 -7.91
N GLY A 40 22.00 -8.29 -7.03
CA GLY A 40 23.35 -8.74 -7.38
C GLY A 40 24.42 -7.65 -7.31
N GLU A 41 25.66 -8.02 -7.65
CA GLU A 41 26.88 -7.19 -7.53
C GLU A 41 26.92 -6.00 -8.52
N GLY A 42 26.01 -5.94 -9.48
CA GLY A 42 26.06 -4.94 -10.57
C GLY A 42 25.70 -3.52 -10.16
N TYR A 43 25.19 -3.32 -8.94
CA TYR A 43 24.61 -2.05 -8.48
C TYR A 43 25.42 -1.49 -7.32
N GLU A 44 26.25 -0.47 -7.58
CA GLU A 44 26.99 0.26 -6.56
C GLU A 44 26.17 1.45 -6.07
N VAL A 45 25.75 1.41 -4.80
CA VAL A 45 25.00 2.51 -4.16
C VAL A 45 25.95 3.67 -3.87
N THR A 46 25.65 4.84 -4.41
CA THR A 46 26.43 6.07 -4.23
C THR A 46 25.83 7.02 -3.20
N GLY A 47 24.48 7.01 -3.08
CA GLY A 47 23.73 7.81 -2.14
C GLY A 47 22.43 7.14 -1.74
N VAL A 48 21.89 7.51 -0.57
CA VAL A 48 20.58 7.05 -0.09
C VAL A 48 19.79 8.22 0.49
N THR A 49 18.56 8.34 0.08
CA THR A 49 17.60 9.28 0.66
C THR A 49 16.40 8.51 1.17
N SER A 50 16.11 8.62 2.47
CA SER A 50 14.89 8.09 3.07
C SER A 50 13.79 9.17 3.10
N GLN A 51 12.54 8.78 2.92
CA GLN A 51 11.40 9.70 2.80
C GLN A 51 11.64 10.74 1.70
N TYR A 52 11.99 10.24 0.50
CA TYR A 52 12.18 11.10 -0.65
C TYR A 52 10.85 11.65 -1.13
N ASP A 53 10.65 12.98 -0.97
CA ASP A 53 9.39 13.65 -1.30
C ASP A 53 9.42 14.16 -2.76
N ILE A 54 8.58 13.55 -3.61
CA ILE A 54 8.28 14.06 -4.94
C ILE A 54 7.07 14.97 -4.84
N THR A 55 7.34 16.24 -4.48
CA THR A 55 6.30 17.25 -4.33
C THR A 55 5.74 17.64 -5.69
N ASN A 56 4.43 17.50 -5.87
CA ASN A 56 3.72 17.98 -7.04
C ASN A 56 2.67 19.02 -6.63
N LEU A 57 2.83 20.26 -7.13
CA LEU A 57 1.93 21.37 -6.81
C LEU A 57 0.53 21.25 -7.44
N GLN A 58 0.36 20.40 -8.44
CA GLN A 58 -0.89 20.24 -9.18
C GLN A 58 -1.56 18.87 -8.98
N PHE A 59 -0.79 17.87 -8.53
CA PHE A 59 -1.24 16.50 -8.37
C PHE A 59 -0.86 15.96 -6.99
N ARG A 60 -1.23 14.70 -6.72
CA ARG A 60 -0.86 14.03 -5.47
C ARG A 60 0.66 13.86 -5.39
N SER A 61 1.27 14.36 -4.32
CA SER A 61 2.69 14.11 -4.00
C SER A 61 2.91 12.65 -3.63
N VAL A 62 4.13 12.17 -3.84
CA VAL A 62 4.56 10.82 -3.50
C VAL A 62 5.74 10.93 -2.55
N VAL A 63 5.72 10.16 -1.48
CA VAL A 63 6.86 9.95 -0.59
C VAL A 63 7.36 8.53 -0.82
N LEU A 64 8.62 8.40 -1.21
CA LEU A 64 9.30 7.12 -1.37
C LEU A 64 10.03 6.79 -0.07
N ASP A 65 9.92 5.55 0.39
CA ASP A 65 10.49 5.16 1.68
C ASP A 65 12.00 5.23 1.66
N ILE A 66 12.63 4.56 0.72
CA ILE A 66 14.08 4.54 0.51
C ILE A 66 14.33 4.68 -0.98
N LEU A 67 15.09 5.70 -1.36
CA LEU A 67 15.58 5.88 -2.72
C LEU A 67 17.10 5.80 -2.69
N ALA A 68 17.67 4.76 -3.30
CA ALA A 68 19.10 4.61 -3.51
C ALA A 68 19.49 5.12 -4.90
N GLU A 69 20.55 5.91 -4.95
CA GLU A 69 21.22 6.34 -6.17
C GLU A 69 22.36 5.39 -6.46
N THR A 70 22.56 5.01 -7.72
CA THR A 70 23.63 4.11 -8.11
C THR A 70 24.69 4.80 -8.98
N ALA A 71 25.87 4.18 -9.10
CA ALA A 71 26.94 4.66 -9.97
C ALA A 71 26.54 4.59 -11.47
N GLY A 72 25.59 3.73 -11.83
CA GLY A 72 25.02 3.61 -13.18
C GLY A 72 23.87 4.58 -13.48
N GLU A 73 23.53 5.47 -12.51
CA GLU A 73 22.42 6.43 -12.59
C GLU A 73 21.01 5.79 -12.50
N GLU A 74 20.89 4.47 -12.35
CA GLU A 74 19.61 3.81 -12.13
C GLU A 74 19.14 4.02 -10.68
N PRO A 75 18.00 4.68 -10.45
CA PRO A 75 17.44 4.77 -9.10
C PRO A 75 16.81 3.45 -8.67
N ILE A 76 17.05 3.08 -7.41
CA ILE A 76 16.46 1.90 -6.77
C ILE A 76 15.55 2.37 -5.64
N HIS A 77 14.26 2.14 -5.81
CA HIS A 77 13.25 2.40 -4.79
C HIS A 77 12.97 1.13 -3.99
N VAL A 78 13.09 1.21 -2.66
CA VAL A 78 12.74 0.11 -1.76
C VAL A 78 11.61 0.56 -0.84
N GLU A 79 10.57 -0.25 -0.75
CA GLU A 79 9.40 -0.01 0.10
C GLU A 79 9.12 -1.24 0.96
N PHE A 80 8.90 -1.00 2.26
CA PHE A 80 8.51 -2.02 3.23
C PHE A 80 7.03 -1.86 3.57
N GLN A 81 6.24 -2.92 3.38
CA GLN A 81 4.80 -2.83 3.53
C GLN A 81 4.23 -3.99 4.35
N ILE A 82 3.66 -3.68 5.51
CA ILE A 82 3.05 -4.68 6.40
C ILE A 82 1.68 -5.11 5.87
N SER A 83 0.91 -4.19 5.30
CA SER A 83 -0.44 -4.45 4.77
C SER A 83 -0.52 -4.11 3.30
N ALA A 84 -1.16 -4.97 2.51
CA ALA A 84 -1.49 -4.66 1.12
C ALA A 84 -2.83 -3.91 1.07
N ASP A 85 -2.84 -2.78 0.35
CA ASP A 85 -4.07 -2.06 0.02
C ASP A 85 -4.65 -2.59 -1.30
N ASP A 86 -5.96 -2.57 -1.45
CA ASP A 86 -6.67 -3.05 -2.67
C ASP A 86 -6.25 -2.31 -3.95
N ASP A 87 -5.63 -1.13 -3.82
CA ASP A 87 -5.18 -0.29 -4.93
C ASP A 87 -3.65 -0.26 -5.12
N HIS A 88 -2.90 -1.15 -4.45
CA HIS A 88 -1.43 -1.19 -4.45
C HIS A 88 -0.84 -1.08 -5.87
N MET A 89 -1.28 -1.90 -6.83
CA MET A 89 -0.76 -1.87 -8.21
C MET A 89 -1.04 -0.52 -8.92
N ARG A 90 -2.09 0.19 -8.54
CA ARG A 90 -2.36 1.54 -9.08
C ARG A 90 -1.46 2.58 -8.44
N ARG A 91 -1.17 2.42 -7.14
CA ARG A 91 -0.21 3.24 -6.41
C ARG A 91 1.19 3.10 -7.01
N VAL A 92 1.65 1.87 -7.23
CA VAL A 92 2.93 1.57 -7.89
C VAL A 92 3.02 2.27 -9.24
N ARG A 93 2.01 2.11 -10.10
CA ARG A 93 1.96 2.80 -11.40
C ARG A 93 2.04 4.32 -11.27
N TYR A 94 1.41 4.90 -10.25
CA TYR A 94 1.44 6.34 -10.01
C TYR A 94 2.82 6.79 -9.53
N CYS A 95 3.46 6.01 -8.66
CA CYS A 95 4.83 6.25 -8.19
C CYS A 95 5.82 6.23 -9.35
N ASN A 96 5.74 5.23 -10.24
CA ASN A 96 6.60 5.12 -11.43
C ASN A 96 6.49 6.38 -12.30
N GLY A 97 5.27 6.81 -12.63
CA GLY A 97 5.06 8.02 -13.42
C GLY A 97 5.53 9.30 -12.72
N SER A 98 5.50 9.34 -11.40
CA SER A 98 6.01 10.48 -10.62
C SER A 98 7.53 10.53 -10.64
N ILE A 99 8.20 9.38 -10.50
CA ILE A 99 9.66 9.24 -10.61
C ILE A 99 10.11 9.65 -12.02
N ASP A 100 9.49 9.11 -13.07
CA ASP A 100 9.80 9.46 -14.46
C ASP A 100 9.69 10.97 -14.72
N THR A 101 8.63 11.58 -14.20
CA THR A 101 8.39 13.03 -14.36
C THR A 101 9.45 13.86 -13.63
N HIS A 102 9.97 13.33 -12.52
CA HIS A 102 11.03 13.99 -11.74
C HIS A 102 12.41 13.82 -12.42
N LEU A 103 12.69 12.67 -12.97
CA LEU A 103 13.96 12.35 -13.62
C LEU A 103 14.11 13.01 -14.99
N LEU A 104 13.04 13.02 -15.79
CA LEU A 104 13.09 13.56 -17.16
C LEU A 104 12.95 15.07 -17.16
N GLN A 105 14.05 15.76 -17.32
CA GLN A 105 14.08 17.23 -17.43
C GLN A 105 13.44 17.71 -18.73
N LYS A 106 12.86 18.93 -18.67
CA LYS A 106 12.24 19.57 -19.85
C LYS A 106 13.21 19.68 -21.02
N GLY A 107 12.79 19.14 -22.16
CA GLY A 107 13.57 19.19 -23.40
C GLY A 107 14.46 17.98 -23.65
N LYS A 108 14.53 17.05 -22.68
CA LYS A 108 15.20 15.76 -22.84
C LYS A 108 14.35 14.76 -23.63
N ALA A 109 15.00 13.82 -24.29
CA ALA A 109 14.31 12.76 -25.02
C ALA A 109 13.94 11.61 -24.07
N TYR A 110 12.82 10.93 -24.30
CA TYR A 110 12.38 9.79 -23.47
C TYR A 110 13.40 8.65 -23.34
N LYS A 111 14.28 8.47 -24.33
CA LYS A 111 15.38 7.51 -24.29
C LYS A 111 16.48 7.85 -23.27
N GLU A 112 16.42 9.04 -22.69
CA GLU A 112 17.34 9.50 -21.62
C GLU A 112 16.80 9.20 -20.22
N LEU A 113 15.59 8.60 -20.11
CA LEU A 113 15.12 8.05 -18.85
C LEU A 113 16.00 6.85 -18.47
N PRO A 114 16.56 6.82 -17.26
CA PRO A 114 17.27 5.64 -16.76
C PRO A 114 16.29 4.49 -16.49
N ASP A 115 16.81 3.29 -16.38
CA ASP A 115 16.07 2.17 -15.80
C ASP A 115 15.80 2.44 -14.32
N VAL A 116 14.61 2.05 -13.85
CA VAL A 116 14.17 2.24 -12.45
C VAL A 116 13.85 0.88 -11.84
N TYR A 117 14.39 0.62 -10.66
CA TYR A 117 14.14 -0.61 -9.91
C TYR A 117 13.21 -0.32 -8.73
N HIS A 118 12.15 -1.10 -8.62
CA HIS A 118 11.22 -1.06 -7.50
C HIS A 118 11.26 -2.39 -6.76
N ILE A 119 11.61 -2.34 -5.49
CA ILE A 119 11.67 -3.50 -4.60
C ILE A 119 10.61 -3.30 -3.53
N TYR A 120 9.56 -4.12 -3.57
CA TYR A 120 8.51 -4.13 -2.57
C TYR A 120 8.68 -5.34 -1.66
N ILE A 121 8.96 -5.10 -0.37
CA ILE A 121 9.09 -6.14 0.65
C ILE A 121 7.80 -6.14 1.48
N THR A 122 7.01 -7.20 1.37
CA THR A 122 5.66 -7.28 1.93
C THR A 122 5.54 -8.42 2.93
N MET A 123 4.69 -8.24 3.97
CA MET A 123 4.39 -9.31 4.93
C MET A 123 3.45 -10.38 4.36
N ASN A 124 2.59 -10.01 3.39
CA ASN A 124 1.54 -10.88 2.86
C ASN A 124 1.72 -11.11 1.36
N ASP A 125 1.35 -12.30 0.89
CA ASP A 125 1.29 -12.62 -0.56
C ASP A 125 0.04 -12.01 -1.21
N PHE A 126 0.07 -10.71 -1.49
CA PHE A 126 -1.05 -10.05 -2.14
C PHE A 126 -1.18 -10.38 -3.65
N ILE A 127 -0.15 -10.96 -4.29
CA ILE A 127 -0.22 -11.49 -5.65
C ILE A 127 -0.96 -12.83 -5.65
N GLY A 128 -0.84 -13.60 -4.56
CA GLY A 128 -1.59 -14.83 -4.36
C GLY A 128 -1.06 -16.05 -5.14
N GLY A 129 0.18 -16.00 -5.62
CA GLY A 129 0.82 -17.08 -6.36
C GLY A 129 1.58 -18.08 -5.49
N GLY A 130 1.73 -17.83 -4.18
CA GLY A 130 2.43 -18.72 -3.25
C GLY A 130 3.94 -18.76 -3.45
N GLN A 131 4.54 -17.70 -3.98
CA GLN A 131 5.99 -17.59 -4.17
C GLN A 131 6.57 -16.51 -3.27
N THR A 132 7.83 -16.68 -2.88
CA THR A 132 8.57 -15.70 -2.07
C THR A 132 8.95 -14.48 -2.90
N VAL A 133 9.32 -14.66 -4.16
CA VAL A 133 9.76 -13.59 -5.06
C VAL A 133 8.96 -13.62 -6.35
N TYR A 134 8.45 -12.44 -6.73
CA TYR A 134 7.82 -12.22 -8.02
C TYR A 134 8.54 -11.09 -8.74
N GLU A 135 8.76 -11.28 -10.03
CA GLU A 135 9.16 -10.22 -10.93
C GLU A 135 8.00 -9.89 -11.87
N ILE A 136 7.64 -8.62 -11.96
CA ILE A 136 6.61 -8.17 -12.88
C ILE A 136 7.26 -7.76 -14.20
N PHE A 137 6.88 -8.40 -15.25
CA PHE A 137 7.37 -8.11 -16.59
C PHE A 137 6.23 -7.89 -17.58
N ARG A 138 6.52 -7.24 -18.70
CA ARG A 138 5.56 -7.03 -19.77
C ARG A 138 5.67 -8.11 -20.83
N ALA A 139 4.53 -8.61 -21.27
CA ALA A 139 4.45 -9.59 -22.35
C ALA A 139 3.51 -9.10 -23.46
N VAL A 140 3.81 -9.45 -24.69
CA VAL A 140 2.91 -9.21 -25.83
C VAL A 140 1.85 -10.31 -25.85
N ARG A 141 0.58 -9.91 -26.04
CA ARG A 141 -0.52 -10.83 -26.27
C ARG A 141 -1.03 -10.64 -27.70
N ASP A 142 -1.07 -11.71 -28.47
CA ASP A 142 -1.63 -11.67 -29.81
C ASP A 142 -3.17 -11.61 -29.80
N ARG A 143 -3.78 -11.53 -30.98
CA ARG A 143 -5.24 -11.46 -31.13
C ARG A 143 -5.94 -12.74 -30.71
N GLU A 144 -5.28 -13.88 -30.85
CA GLU A 144 -5.74 -15.21 -30.47
C GLU A 144 -5.68 -15.44 -28.97
N GLY A 145 -5.01 -14.54 -28.23
CA GLY A 145 -4.89 -14.57 -26.77
C GLY A 145 -3.63 -15.28 -26.27
N THR A 146 -2.69 -15.62 -27.14
CA THR A 146 -1.41 -16.25 -26.79
C THR A 146 -0.42 -15.19 -26.30
N TYR A 147 0.19 -15.44 -25.15
CA TYR A 147 1.26 -14.59 -24.61
C TYR A 147 2.61 -15.02 -25.19
N SER A 148 3.43 -14.04 -25.57
CA SER A 148 4.78 -14.27 -26.07
C SER A 148 5.78 -13.42 -25.32
N THR A 149 6.85 -14.05 -24.84
CA THR A 149 8.05 -13.39 -24.31
C THR A 149 9.15 -13.28 -25.36
N GLN A 150 8.90 -13.76 -26.57
CA GLN A 150 9.87 -13.68 -27.68
C GLN A 150 10.12 -12.23 -28.14
N TYR A 151 9.19 -11.33 -27.88
CA TYR A 151 9.30 -9.92 -28.22
C TYR A 151 9.40 -9.15 -26.89
N PRO A 152 10.62 -8.85 -26.42
CA PRO A 152 10.78 -8.06 -25.21
C PRO A 152 10.16 -6.67 -25.40
N VAL A 153 9.30 -6.30 -24.46
CA VAL A 153 8.73 -4.93 -24.38
C VAL A 153 9.31 -4.29 -23.14
N GLU A 154 10.61 -4.06 -23.24
CA GLU A 154 11.34 -3.38 -22.17
C GLU A 154 10.99 -1.90 -22.16
N ASN A 155 10.74 -1.38 -20.97
CA ASN A 155 10.42 0.02 -20.77
C ASN A 155 11.27 0.66 -19.66
N GLY A 156 12.30 -0.05 -19.19
CA GLY A 156 13.21 0.40 -18.14
C GLY A 156 12.63 0.38 -16.73
N VAL A 157 11.45 -0.23 -16.53
CA VAL A 157 10.87 -0.39 -15.18
C VAL A 157 10.97 -1.84 -14.75
N HIS A 158 11.65 -2.08 -13.63
CA HIS A 158 11.87 -3.38 -13.01
C HIS A 158 11.16 -3.43 -11.67
N GLU A 159 10.18 -4.31 -11.52
CA GLU A 159 9.37 -4.42 -10.31
C GLU A 159 9.54 -5.79 -9.68
N LEU A 160 10.14 -5.82 -8.48
CA LEU A 160 10.31 -7.03 -7.67
C LEU A 160 9.40 -6.96 -6.44
N TYR A 161 8.64 -8.02 -6.22
CA TYR A 161 7.83 -8.21 -5.04
C TYR A 161 8.38 -9.37 -4.23
N ILE A 162 8.77 -9.08 -2.99
CA ILE A 162 9.35 -10.04 -2.05
C ILE A 162 8.35 -10.24 -0.92
N ASN A 163 7.82 -11.46 -0.81
CA ASN A 163 6.78 -11.85 0.11
C ASN A 163 7.36 -12.61 1.29
N LEU A 164 7.30 -12.04 2.49
CA LEU A 164 7.81 -12.64 3.72
C LEU A 164 6.86 -13.69 4.34
N GLU A 165 5.63 -13.82 3.83
CA GLU A 165 4.71 -14.86 4.29
C GLU A 165 5.22 -16.26 3.92
N ILE A 166 5.74 -16.38 2.70
CA ILE A 166 6.26 -17.63 2.15
C ILE A 166 7.78 -17.65 2.33
N PRO A 167 8.34 -18.60 3.12
CA PRO A 167 9.79 -18.72 3.29
C PRO A 167 10.44 -19.20 1.99
N LEU A 168 11.67 -18.76 1.74
CA LEU A 168 12.46 -19.24 0.59
C LEU A 168 13.07 -20.62 0.87
N ASP A 169 13.57 -20.82 2.10
CA ASP A 169 14.09 -22.10 2.64
C ASP A 169 15.16 -22.78 1.77
N ASP A 170 15.96 -22.00 1.05
CA ASP A 170 17.02 -22.53 0.16
C ASP A 170 18.44 -22.32 0.71
N GLY A 171 18.58 -21.63 1.85
CA GLY A 171 19.86 -21.32 2.50
C GLY A 171 20.70 -20.30 1.75
N SER A 172 20.13 -19.56 0.82
CA SER A 172 20.79 -18.45 0.12
C SER A 172 20.97 -17.22 1.02
N GLU A 173 21.84 -16.31 0.61
CA GLU A 173 21.99 -15.00 1.29
C GLU A 173 20.64 -14.24 1.32
N LEU A 174 19.83 -14.38 0.28
CA LEU A 174 18.49 -13.80 0.24
C LEU A 174 17.57 -14.44 1.30
N ASP A 175 17.56 -15.77 1.44
CA ASP A 175 16.77 -16.46 2.47
C ASP A 175 17.15 -15.98 3.87
N HIS A 176 18.45 -15.89 4.17
CA HIS A 176 18.94 -15.38 5.46
C HIS A 176 18.52 -13.92 5.70
N LEU A 177 18.66 -13.06 4.69
CA LEU A 177 18.24 -11.66 4.77
C LEU A 177 16.74 -11.51 5.01
N LEU A 178 15.90 -12.28 4.30
CA LEU A 178 14.44 -12.22 4.45
C LEU A 178 13.98 -12.67 5.83
N ARG A 179 14.62 -13.69 6.41
CA ARG A 179 14.38 -14.10 7.80
C ARG A 179 14.74 -12.98 8.78
N TYR A 180 15.90 -12.32 8.57
CA TYR A 180 16.31 -11.20 9.40
C TYR A 180 15.39 -9.98 9.27
N ILE A 181 14.90 -9.68 8.07
CA ILE A 181 13.93 -8.60 7.86
C ILE A 181 12.61 -8.93 8.58
N LYS A 182 12.14 -10.17 8.48
CA LYS A 182 10.91 -10.63 9.11
C LYS A 182 11.01 -10.61 10.64
N GLU A 183 12.13 -11.10 11.17
CA GLU A 183 12.41 -11.20 12.61
C GLU A 183 13.85 -10.72 12.87
N THR A 184 13.99 -9.45 13.25
CA THR A 184 15.27 -8.79 13.46
C THR A 184 15.85 -9.15 14.84
N THR A 185 16.31 -10.41 14.97
CA THR A 185 16.89 -11.00 16.19
C THR A 185 18.35 -11.39 15.98
N GLU A 186 19.11 -11.53 17.07
CA GLU A 186 20.52 -11.97 17.03
C GLU A 186 20.68 -13.37 16.40
N GLU A 187 19.66 -14.22 16.53
CA GLU A 187 19.67 -15.59 15.97
C GLU A 187 19.61 -15.60 14.44
N ASN A 188 19.07 -14.55 13.85
CA ASN A 188 18.94 -14.39 12.39
C ASN A 188 20.04 -13.52 11.78
N GLU A 189 21.02 -13.04 12.57
CA GLU A 189 22.16 -12.27 12.06
C GLU A 189 23.05 -13.13 11.17
N ASP A 190 23.53 -12.55 10.06
CA ASP A 190 24.48 -13.20 9.17
C ASP A 190 25.55 -12.21 8.69
N ALA A 191 26.73 -12.75 8.41
CA ALA A 191 27.87 -11.95 7.97
C ALA A 191 27.72 -11.40 6.55
N CYS A 192 26.86 -12.00 5.71
CA CYS A 192 26.62 -11.57 4.34
C CYS A 192 25.90 -10.20 4.26
N PHE A 193 25.23 -9.77 5.35
CA PHE A 193 24.66 -8.44 5.51
C PHE A 193 25.13 -7.75 6.80
N GLY A 194 26.42 -7.84 7.07
CA GLY A 194 27.03 -7.31 8.30
C GLY A 194 26.81 -5.81 8.52
N HIS A 195 26.72 -5.01 7.46
CA HIS A 195 26.43 -3.57 7.59
C HIS A 195 25.00 -3.31 8.02
N ILE A 196 24.02 -4.12 7.56
CA ILE A 196 22.63 -4.03 8.03
C ILE A 196 22.59 -4.34 9.53
N VAL A 197 23.23 -5.44 9.97
CA VAL A 197 23.28 -5.82 11.39
C VAL A 197 23.91 -4.73 12.23
N LYS A 198 25.02 -4.14 11.75
CA LYS A 198 25.69 -3.03 12.43
C LYS A 198 24.78 -1.82 12.55
N SER A 199 24.14 -1.39 11.47
CA SER A 199 23.23 -0.24 11.46
C SER A 199 22.02 -0.47 12.38
N VAL A 200 21.45 -1.68 12.41
CA VAL A 200 20.39 -2.07 13.37
C VAL A 200 20.83 -1.90 14.82
N LYS A 201 22.05 -2.37 15.17
CA LYS A 201 22.59 -2.24 16.53
C LYS A 201 22.81 -0.78 16.91
N GLU A 202 23.42 -0.01 16.03
CA GLU A 202 23.64 1.44 16.23
C GLU A 202 22.30 2.19 16.42
N CYS A 203 21.30 1.88 15.60
CA CYS A 203 19.96 2.48 15.75
C CYS A 203 19.28 2.07 17.06
N ARG A 204 19.45 0.84 17.52
CA ARG A 204 18.87 0.37 18.79
C ARG A 204 19.57 0.93 20.04
N GLU A 205 20.87 1.27 19.92
CA GLU A 205 21.66 1.84 21.02
C GLU A 205 21.57 3.37 21.06
N GLY A 206 21.19 4.02 19.96
CA GLY A 206 21.08 5.47 19.86
C GLY A 206 19.80 6.01 20.52
N GLU A 207 19.92 6.70 21.66
CA GLU A 207 18.77 7.28 22.35
C GLU A 207 17.94 8.22 21.47
N ASP A 208 18.59 9.08 20.67
CA ASP A 208 17.92 10.05 19.79
C ASP A 208 17.12 9.36 18.66
N GLU A 209 17.66 8.28 18.08
CA GLU A 209 16.97 7.53 17.02
C GLU A 209 15.80 6.72 17.58
N ILE A 210 15.96 6.14 18.77
CA ILE A 210 14.86 5.48 19.51
C ILE A 210 13.73 6.48 19.81
N MET A 211 14.08 7.69 20.25
CA MET A 211 13.09 8.73 20.56
C MET A 211 12.37 9.21 19.32
N LYS A 212 13.05 9.37 18.18
CA LYS A 212 12.42 9.71 16.90
C LYS A 212 11.47 8.60 16.44
N TYR A 213 11.90 7.34 16.53
CA TYR A 213 11.07 6.18 16.20
C TYR A 213 9.81 6.15 17.07
N TYR A 214 9.95 6.28 18.39
CA TYR A 214 8.84 6.27 19.33
C TYR A 214 7.87 7.41 19.08
N SER A 215 8.35 8.64 18.94
CA SER A 215 7.52 9.80 18.65
C SER A 215 6.76 9.64 17.34
N SER A 216 7.41 9.15 16.30
CA SER A 216 6.77 8.91 15.01
C SER A 216 5.72 7.80 15.08
N HIS A 217 5.99 6.73 15.81
CA HIS A 217 5.05 5.62 16.00
C HIS A 217 3.82 6.04 16.83
N GLU A 218 4.02 6.81 17.91
CA GLU A 218 2.90 7.36 18.70
C GLU A 218 2.02 8.29 17.83
N PHE A 219 2.63 9.19 17.08
CA PHE A 219 1.90 10.08 16.16
C PHE A 219 1.12 9.30 15.11
N PHE A 220 1.70 8.23 14.56
CA PHE A 220 1.04 7.38 13.57
C PHE A 220 -0.16 6.61 14.17
N GLU A 221 0.02 6.00 15.34
CA GLU A 221 -1.06 5.27 16.03
C GLU A 221 -2.18 6.21 16.51
N GLU A 222 -1.82 7.41 16.94
CA GLU A 222 -2.78 8.44 17.35
C GLU A 222 -3.57 8.95 16.14
N GLY A 223 -2.90 9.27 15.03
CA GLY A 223 -3.54 9.67 13.77
C GLY A 223 -4.43 8.58 13.18
N LYS A 224 -4.02 7.31 13.24
CA LYS A 224 -4.82 6.16 12.82
C LYS A 224 -6.07 5.98 13.68
N LYS A 225 -5.95 6.19 14.99
CA LYS A 225 -7.07 6.13 15.92
C LYS A 225 -8.07 7.26 15.69
N GLU A 226 -7.58 8.48 15.50
CA GLU A 226 -8.40 9.64 15.18
C GLU A 226 -9.13 9.45 13.83
N GLY A 227 -8.42 9.03 12.78
CA GLY A 227 -9.01 8.74 11.48
C GLY A 227 -10.06 7.62 11.51
N LEU A 228 -9.86 6.59 12.35
CA LEU A 228 -10.84 5.53 12.54
C LEU A 228 -12.09 6.02 13.29
N GLU A 229 -11.92 6.90 14.30
CA GLU A 229 -13.03 7.52 15.03
C GLU A 229 -13.83 8.47 14.13
N GLU A 230 -13.14 9.28 13.34
CA GLU A 230 -13.76 10.22 12.41
C GLU A 230 -14.54 9.48 11.30
N GLY A 231 -13.94 8.49 10.67
CA GLY A 231 -14.64 7.64 9.67
C GLY A 231 -15.83 6.87 10.25
N ARG A 232 -15.76 6.42 11.53
CA ARG A 232 -16.93 5.83 12.21
C ARG A 232 -18.03 6.84 12.48
N LYS A 233 -17.67 8.10 12.75
CA LYS A 233 -18.64 9.17 13.01
C LYS A 233 -19.33 9.59 11.72
N GLU A 234 -18.56 9.81 10.67
CA GLU A 234 -19.07 10.12 9.34
C GLU A 234 -20.00 9.01 8.81
N GLY A 235 -19.57 7.76 8.82
CA GLY A 235 -20.38 6.63 8.38
C GLY A 235 -21.65 6.41 9.22
N ARG A 236 -21.67 6.82 10.50
CA ARG A 236 -22.89 6.83 11.31
C ARG A 236 -23.84 7.96 10.94
N GLU A 237 -23.31 9.13 10.62
CA GLU A 237 -24.12 10.28 10.22
C GLU A 237 -24.73 10.04 8.84
N GLU A 238 -23.94 9.55 7.86
CA GLU A 238 -24.42 9.17 6.54
C GLU A 238 -25.50 8.08 6.60
N GLY A 239 -25.23 6.98 7.30
CA GLY A 239 -26.22 5.88 7.43
C GLY A 239 -27.48 6.30 8.18
N ARG A 240 -27.40 7.31 9.08
CA ARG A 240 -28.58 7.86 9.74
C ARG A 240 -29.40 8.76 8.81
N GLU A 241 -28.73 9.51 7.95
CA GLU A 241 -29.36 10.39 6.97
C GLU A 241 -30.04 9.58 5.86
N GLU A 242 -29.34 8.60 5.30
CA GLU A 242 -29.90 7.64 4.33
C GLU A 242 -31.11 6.88 4.92
N GLY A 243 -31.00 6.34 6.13
CA GLY A 243 -32.11 5.64 6.79
C GLY A 243 -33.31 6.56 7.07
N ARG A 244 -33.07 7.86 7.30
CA ARG A 244 -34.14 8.86 7.45
C ARG A 244 -34.85 9.14 6.13
N GLU A 245 -34.09 9.30 5.04
CA GLU A 245 -34.64 9.53 3.70
C GLU A 245 -35.45 8.32 3.21
N GLU A 246 -34.89 7.12 3.35
CA GLU A 246 -35.63 5.88 3.03
C GLU A 246 -36.90 5.72 3.85
N GLY A 247 -36.86 6.06 5.14
CA GLY A 247 -38.02 6.02 6.04
C GLY A 247 -39.11 6.98 5.61
N ILE A 248 -38.77 8.18 5.17
CA ILE A 248 -39.70 9.18 4.63
C ILE A 248 -40.35 8.65 3.33
N GLU A 249 -39.54 8.18 2.39
CA GLU A 249 -40.02 7.66 1.10
C GLU A 249 -40.96 6.46 1.29
N GLN A 250 -40.61 5.53 2.18
CA GLN A 250 -41.48 4.40 2.51
C GLN A 250 -42.78 4.84 3.19
N GLY A 251 -42.69 5.85 4.07
CA GLY A 251 -43.86 6.46 4.73
C GLY A 251 -44.82 7.10 3.72
N GLU A 252 -44.33 7.85 2.78
CA GLU A 252 -45.12 8.46 1.69
C GLU A 252 -45.77 7.41 0.80
N LYS A 253 -45.04 6.38 0.37
CA LYS A 253 -45.59 5.27 -0.41
C LYS A 253 -46.71 4.51 0.33
N ARG A 254 -46.56 4.28 1.64
CA ARG A 254 -47.58 3.66 2.48
C ARG A 254 -48.83 4.54 2.57
N THR A 255 -48.65 5.84 2.75
CA THR A 255 -49.74 6.81 2.85
C THR A 255 -50.50 6.90 1.53
N GLN A 256 -49.82 7.02 0.38
CA GLN A 256 -50.40 7.02 -0.95
C GLN A 256 -51.22 5.74 -1.20
N ASN A 257 -50.65 4.56 -0.90
CA ASN A 257 -51.35 3.29 -1.05
C ASN A 257 -52.58 3.19 -0.14
N SER A 258 -52.56 3.75 1.06
CA SER A 258 -53.70 3.82 1.98
C SER A 258 -54.82 4.71 1.42
N ILE A 259 -54.45 5.88 0.88
CA ILE A 259 -55.40 6.80 0.25
C ILE A 259 -56.06 6.15 -0.97
N ILE A 260 -55.26 5.52 -1.84
CA ILE A 260 -55.76 4.82 -3.03
C ILE A 260 -56.75 3.69 -2.62
N LYS A 261 -56.42 2.90 -1.62
CA LYS A 261 -57.33 1.86 -1.08
C LYS A 261 -58.64 2.43 -0.56
N LYS A 262 -58.59 3.56 0.18
CA LYS A 262 -59.79 4.24 0.66
C LYS A 262 -60.62 4.78 -0.48
N MET A 263 -60.02 5.42 -1.50
CA MET A 263 -60.71 5.92 -2.68
C MET A 263 -61.42 4.79 -3.47
N LEU A 264 -60.70 3.66 -3.68
CA LEU A 264 -61.27 2.49 -4.34
C LEU A 264 -62.47 1.90 -3.56
N SER A 265 -62.39 1.83 -2.23
CA SER A 265 -63.48 1.38 -1.40
C SER A 265 -64.70 2.31 -1.46
N CYS A 266 -64.50 3.63 -1.49
CA CYS A 266 -65.58 4.59 -1.67
C CYS A 266 -66.21 4.49 -3.05
N LEU A 267 -65.45 4.30 -4.14
CA LEU A 267 -65.96 4.13 -5.49
C LEU A 267 -66.77 2.85 -5.64
N LEU A 268 -66.39 1.76 -4.98
CA LEU A 268 -67.22 0.52 -4.98
C LEU A 268 -68.53 0.68 -4.26
N TYR A 269 -68.62 1.58 -3.26
CA TYR A 269 -69.86 1.83 -2.52
C TYR A 269 -70.76 2.80 -3.22
N THR A 270 -70.28 3.65 -4.15
CA THR A 270 -71.10 4.60 -4.96
C THR A 270 -71.51 4.02 -6.29
N SER A 271 -71.16 2.78 -6.61
CA SER A 271 -71.67 2.08 -7.80
C SER A 271 -73.17 1.70 -7.59
N PRO A 272 -74.09 2.17 -8.44
CA PRO A 272 -75.52 1.87 -8.24
C PRO A 272 -75.74 0.36 -8.24
N SER A 273 -76.51 -0.11 -7.21
CA SER A 273 -76.89 -1.51 -7.08
C SER A 273 -77.65 -1.96 -8.31
N PRO A 274 -77.52 -3.18 -8.80
CA PRO A 274 -78.36 -3.73 -9.88
C PRO A 274 -79.84 -3.66 -9.59
N ARG A 275 -80.28 -3.41 -8.36
CA ARG A 275 -81.65 -3.21 -7.96
C ARG A 275 -82.24 -1.85 -8.35
N ASP A 276 -81.41 -0.80 -8.47
CA ASP A 276 -81.89 0.56 -8.82
C ASP A 276 -82.22 0.73 -10.29
N LYS A 277 -81.90 -0.22 -11.16
CA LYS A 277 -82.18 -0.24 -12.59
C LYS A 277 -83.63 -0.78 -12.91
N ARG A 278 -84.34 -1.24 -11.88
CA ARG A 278 -85.74 -1.83 -12.12
C ARG A 278 -86.92 -0.89 -11.80
N GLN A 279 -86.65 0.35 -11.40
CA GLN A 279 -87.70 1.30 -11.05
C GLN A 279 -87.91 2.46 -12.05
N SER A 280 -87.35 2.40 -13.22
CA SER A 280 -87.66 3.36 -14.30
C SER A 280 -88.23 2.63 -15.51
N ARG A 281 -89.46 2.23 -15.38
CA ARG A 281 -90.37 1.97 -16.47
C ARG A 281 -91.75 2.39 -16.03
#